data_4432917f0bc10c7b168dec5520fcec74
#
_entry.id   4432917f0bc10c7b168dec5520fcec74
#
_cell.length_a   1.000
_cell.length_b   1.000
_cell.length_c   1.000
_cell.angle_alpha   90.00
_cell.angle_beta   90.00
_cell.angle_gamma   90.00
#
_symmetry.space_group_name_H-M   'P 1'
#
loop_
_entity.id
_entity.type
_entity.pdbx_description
1 polymer ?
#
loop_
_entity_poly.entity_id
_entity_poly.type
_entity_poly.pdbx_seq_one_letter_code
_entity_poly.pdbx_strand_id
1 'polypeptide(L)'
;MSNPDDPLKLRLAPLESTADLTRRLEREHLLRTRRQESELEEIPLAPMRVGSVPYLNAVPLTRGIEDQIVLSPPSRLAELLREDKLDAALVSVTEVLFNDRYDILDGIAVASLGEVKSVFLAHRKPLEETRQILCDPASLTSVNLLKVLLGERDLKPDFAPLPNYQDAGFHDAVLLIGDPALNFVRAPHDHQIWDLGAAWSELTGLPFVYAVWALRRAVD
;
A
#
# COMPACT_ATOMS: atom_id res chain seq x y z
N MET A 1 -4.49 -5.59 -44.68
CA MET A 1 -4.69 -4.13 -44.73
C MET A 1 -5.10 -3.71 -43.34
N SER A 2 -4.15 -3.22 -42.56
CA SER A 2 -4.35 -2.80 -41.15
C SER A 2 -4.89 -1.38 -41.11
N ASN A 3 -5.97 -1.17 -40.41
CA ASN A 3 -6.62 0.12 -40.21
C ASN A 3 -5.70 1.08 -39.44
N PRO A 4 -5.35 2.29 -39.92
CA PRO A 4 -4.47 3.23 -39.24
C PRO A 4 -5.10 4.00 -38.08
N ASP A 5 -6.41 3.88 -37.83
CA ASP A 5 -7.16 4.67 -36.83
C ASP A 5 -7.69 3.80 -35.66
N ASP A 6 -6.79 3.07 -34.99
CA ASP A 6 -7.15 2.44 -33.71
C ASP A 6 -6.88 3.42 -32.54
N PRO A 7 -7.92 3.97 -31.89
CA PRO A 7 -7.76 4.98 -30.84
C PRO A 7 -7.22 4.42 -29.52
N LEU A 8 -6.95 3.12 -29.42
CA LEU A 8 -6.43 2.45 -28.22
C LEU A 8 -4.92 2.20 -28.22
N LYS A 9 -4.20 2.63 -29.26
CA LYS A 9 -2.73 2.65 -29.18
C LYS A 9 -2.25 3.81 -28.34
N LEU A 10 -2.23 3.64 -27.03
CA LEU A 10 -1.42 4.45 -26.13
C LEU A 10 0.02 4.41 -26.67
N ARG A 11 0.48 5.52 -27.25
CA ARG A 11 1.90 5.72 -27.57
C ARG A 11 2.60 5.92 -26.22
N LEU A 12 3.03 4.83 -25.60
CA LEU A 12 3.95 4.89 -24.49
C LEU A 12 5.21 5.60 -24.99
N ALA A 13 5.55 6.73 -24.38
CA ALA A 13 6.83 7.37 -24.58
C ALA A 13 7.94 6.35 -24.27
N PRO A 14 9.10 6.40 -24.95
CA PRO A 14 10.20 5.51 -24.67
C PRO A 14 10.50 5.57 -23.16
N LEU A 15 10.53 4.42 -22.50
CA LEU A 15 10.86 4.32 -21.08
C LEU A 15 12.27 4.88 -20.89
N GLU A 16 12.38 5.92 -20.05
CA GLU A 16 13.68 6.42 -19.61
C GLU A 16 14.49 5.28 -19.00
N SER A 17 15.81 5.29 -19.18
CA SER A 17 16.64 4.30 -18.52
C SER A 17 16.47 4.42 -17.00
N THR A 18 16.58 3.30 -16.29
CA THR A 18 16.48 3.28 -14.81
C THR A 18 17.46 4.27 -14.17
N ALA A 19 18.64 4.45 -14.77
CA ALA A 19 19.66 5.40 -14.30
C ALA A 19 19.24 6.87 -14.51
N ASP A 20 18.56 7.19 -15.61
CA ASP A 20 18.09 8.55 -15.88
C ASP A 20 16.88 8.89 -15.01
N LEU A 21 15.99 7.93 -14.80
CA LEU A 21 14.85 8.04 -13.88
C LEU A 21 15.35 8.31 -12.45
N THR A 22 16.32 7.53 -11.97
CA THR A 22 16.91 7.72 -10.63
C THR A 22 17.52 9.11 -10.49
N ARG A 23 18.34 9.56 -11.44
CA ARG A 23 18.94 10.91 -11.41
C ARG A 23 17.91 12.03 -11.44
N ARG A 24 16.82 11.85 -12.19
CA ARG A 24 15.71 12.81 -12.25
C ARG A 24 15.01 12.90 -10.91
N LEU A 25 14.67 11.75 -10.31
CA LEU A 25 14.02 11.68 -9.00
C LEU A 25 14.89 12.27 -7.87
N GLU A 26 16.20 11.97 -7.88
CA GLU A 26 17.15 12.56 -6.93
C GLU A 26 17.22 14.08 -7.06
N ARG A 27 17.27 14.59 -8.30
CA ARG A 27 17.31 16.02 -8.56
C ARG A 27 16.02 16.73 -8.17
N GLU A 28 14.87 16.14 -8.47
CA GLU A 28 13.56 16.65 -8.05
C GLU A 28 13.43 16.65 -6.52
N HIS A 29 13.86 15.57 -5.87
CA HIS A 29 13.88 15.48 -4.41
C HIS A 29 14.74 16.57 -3.79
N LEU A 30 15.97 16.77 -4.29
CA LEU A 30 16.88 17.80 -3.80
C LEU A 30 16.31 19.22 -3.97
N LEU A 31 15.65 19.49 -5.10
CA LEU A 31 15.02 20.80 -5.35
C LEU A 31 13.81 21.04 -4.43
N ARG A 32 13.00 20.00 -4.17
CA ARG A 32 11.87 20.08 -3.25
C ARG A 32 12.32 20.29 -1.81
N THR A 33 13.35 19.55 -1.35
CA THR A 33 13.92 19.70 0.00
C THR A 33 14.42 21.11 0.23
N ARG A 34 15.19 21.68 -0.71
CA ARG A 34 15.69 23.08 -0.62
C ARG A 34 14.58 24.11 -0.59
N ARG A 35 13.48 23.88 -1.32
CA ARG A 35 12.32 24.77 -1.33
C ARG A 35 11.58 24.72 0.00
N GLN A 36 11.39 23.52 0.55
CA GLN A 36 10.77 23.32 1.87
C GLN A 36 11.61 23.92 3.00
N GLU A 37 12.94 23.76 2.98
CA GLU A 37 13.84 24.35 3.98
C GLU A 37 13.76 25.87 3.99
N SER A 38 13.63 26.52 2.83
CA SER A 38 13.53 27.99 2.75
C SER A 38 12.16 28.53 3.18
N GLU A 39 11.08 27.71 3.08
CA GLU A 39 9.73 28.10 3.49
C GLU A 39 9.45 27.82 4.98
N LEU A 40 10.26 26.98 5.66
CA LEU A 40 10.08 26.59 7.06
C LEU A 40 10.70 27.55 8.08
N GLU A 41 11.53 28.50 7.66
CA GLU A 41 12.26 29.39 8.59
C GLU A 41 11.39 30.47 9.26
N GLU A 42 10.11 30.67 8.89
CA GLU A 42 9.32 31.80 9.38
C GLU A 42 7.94 31.52 9.98
N ILE A 43 7.48 30.27 10.11
CA ILE A 43 6.14 30.01 10.66
C ILE A 43 6.24 29.19 11.93
N PRO A 44 5.77 29.68 13.09
CA PRO A 44 5.61 28.85 14.28
C PRO A 44 4.46 27.85 13.99
N LEU A 45 4.83 26.65 13.55
CA LEU A 45 3.87 25.57 13.32
C LEU A 45 3.26 25.15 14.66
N ALA A 46 1.95 25.20 14.77
CA ALA A 46 1.25 24.49 15.81
C ALA A 46 1.60 22.99 15.71
N PRO A 47 1.80 22.29 16.83
CA PRO A 47 2.16 20.88 16.78
C PRO A 47 1.09 20.09 16.03
N MET A 48 1.47 19.50 14.90
CA MET A 48 0.58 18.63 14.12
C MET A 48 0.33 17.34 14.90
N ARG A 49 -0.91 16.89 14.89
CA ARG A 49 -1.31 15.58 15.44
C ARG A 49 -1.06 14.52 14.37
N VAL A 50 -0.01 13.75 14.55
CA VAL A 50 0.46 12.77 13.59
C VAL A 50 0.20 11.35 14.04
N GLY A 51 -0.26 10.48 13.14
CA GLY A 51 -0.50 9.07 13.42
C GLY A 51 0.29 8.14 12.52
N SER A 52 0.77 7.01 13.07
CA SER A 52 1.43 5.96 12.30
C SER A 52 1.07 4.56 12.79
N VAL A 53 1.40 3.57 11.98
CA VAL A 53 1.22 2.16 12.36
C VAL A 53 2.39 1.66 13.22
N PRO A 54 2.16 0.73 14.17
CA PRO A 54 3.21 0.19 15.02
C PRO A 54 3.99 -0.96 14.34
N TYR A 55 4.22 -0.87 13.02
CA TYR A 55 4.87 -1.92 12.26
C TYR A 55 6.32 -1.57 11.96
N LEU A 56 7.17 -2.59 11.85
CA LEU A 56 8.61 -2.43 11.62
C LEU A 56 8.92 -1.65 10.33
N ASN A 57 8.12 -1.82 9.29
CA ASN A 57 8.29 -1.10 8.01
C ASN A 57 7.98 0.40 8.11
N ALA A 58 7.28 0.85 9.14
CA ALA A 58 6.99 2.27 9.37
C ALA A 58 8.08 2.97 10.22
N VAL A 59 8.94 2.21 10.92
CA VAL A 59 9.99 2.79 11.79
C VAL A 59 10.90 3.79 11.05
N PRO A 60 11.38 3.52 9.82
CA PRO A 60 12.18 4.51 9.09
C PRO A 60 11.42 5.81 8.77
N LEU A 61 10.08 5.72 8.65
CA LEU A 61 9.20 6.83 8.29
C LEU A 61 8.80 7.70 9.48
N THR A 62 9.10 7.25 10.71
CA THR A 62 8.71 7.92 11.96
C THR A 62 9.91 8.33 12.80
N ARG A 63 11.12 8.08 12.28
CA ARG A 63 12.36 8.34 13.02
C ARG A 63 12.52 9.83 13.31
N GLY A 64 12.71 10.15 14.60
CA GLY A 64 12.88 11.51 15.09
C GLY A 64 11.60 12.21 15.51
N ILE A 65 10.43 11.55 15.35
CA ILE A 65 9.13 12.03 15.81
C ILE A 65 8.40 11.00 16.70
N GLU A 66 9.10 9.96 17.16
CA GLU A 66 8.52 8.79 17.84
C GLU A 66 7.68 9.17 19.07
N ASP A 67 8.14 10.18 19.83
CA ASP A 67 7.47 10.64 21.05
C ASP A 67 6.26 11.57 20.77
N GLN A 68 6.02 11.93 19.50
CA GLN A 68 4.99 12.89 19.09
C GLN A 68 3.88 12.25 18.27
N ILE A 69 3.98 10.94 17.98
CA ILE A 69 3.04 10.23 17.09
C ILE A 69 2.08 9.33 17.89
N VAL A 70 0.86 9.23 17.36
CA VAL A 70 -0.13 8.27 17.84
C VAL A 70 0.04 6.96 17.05
N LEU A 71 0.45 5.90 17.74
CA LEU A 71 0.54 4.57 17.15
C LEU A 71 -0.81 3.86 17.20
N SER A 72 -1.32 3.41 16.03
CA SER A 72 -2.63 2.77 15.94
C SER A 72 -2.73 1.89 14.70
N PRO A 73 -3.65 0.90 14.65
CA PRO A 73 -3.90 0.14 13.42
C PRO A 73 -4.36 1.05 12.27
N PRO A 74 -4.12 0.65 10.99
CA PRO A 74 -4.46 1.47 9.81
C PRO A 74 -5.91 1.92 9.74
N SER A 75 -6.85 1.02 10.09
CA SER A 75 -8.28 1.34 10.13
C SER A 75 -8.60 2.45 11.14
N ARG A 76 -7.98 2.38 12.33
CA ARG A 76 -8.19 3.38 13.37
C ARG A 76 -7.57 4.73 13.01
N LEU A 77 -6.41 4.74 12.36
CA LEU A 77 -5.79 5.97 11.85
C LEU A 77 -6.68 6.66 10.82
N ALA A 78 -7.27 5.89 9.90
CA ALA A 78 -8.23 6.42 8.92
C ALA A 78 -9.48 7.02 9.59
N GLU A 79 -10.01 6.37 10.64
CA GLU A 79 -11.11 6.93 11.43
C GLU A 79 -10.71 8.25 12.11
N LEU A 80 -9.55 8.28 12.78
CA LEU A 80 -9.06 9.48 13.46
C LEU A 80 -8.83 10.66 12.51
N LEU A 81 -8.37 10.40 11.28
CA LEU A 81 -8.29 11.43 10.23
C LEU A 81 -9.68 11.93 9.82
N ARG A 82 -10.64 11.02 9.61
CA ARG A 82 -12.02 11.39 9.24
C ARG A 82 -12.74 12.16 10.33
N GLU A 83 -12.42 11.87 11.61
CA GLU A 83 -12.95 12.55 12.79
C GLU A 83 -12.22 13.85 13.13
N ASP A 84 -11.29 14.31 12.29
CA ASP A 84 -10.46 15.51 12.51
C ASP A 84 -9.62 15.45 13.80
N LYS A 85 -9.32 14.25 14.29
CA LYS A 85 -8.49 14.00 15.48
C LYS A 85 -7.01 13.91 15.17
N LEU A 86 -6.65 13.66 13.91
CA LEU A 86 -5.29 13.73 13.37
C LEU A 86 -5.25 14.71 12.22
N ASP A 87 -4.09 15.33 12.03
CA ASP A 87 -3.81 16.26 10.93
C ASP A 87 -3.09 15.53 9.79
N ALA A 88 -2.26 14.54 10.14
CA ALA A 88 -1.60 13.64 9.20
C ALA A 88 -1.53 12.21 9.74
N ALA A 89 -1.58 11.21 8.87
CA ALA A 89 -1.35 9.82 9.26
C ALA A 89 -0.85 8.95 8.10
N LEU A 90 -0.08 7.91 8.45
CA LEU A 90 0.28 6.84 7.53
C LEU A 90 -0.92 5.88 7.39
N VAL A 91 -1.60 5.95 6.27
CA VAL A 91 -2.82 5.18 6.01
C VAL A 91 -2.73 4.37 4.72
N SER A 92 -3.63 3.41 4.57
CA SER A 92 -3.82 2.66 3.33
C SER A 92 -3.99 3.63 2.15
N VAL A 93 -3.31 3.37 1.02
CA VAL A 93 -3.51 4.15 -0.20
C VAL A 93 -4.98 4.13 -0.65
N THR A 94 -5.70 3.05 -0.40
CA THR A 94 -7.13 2.92 -0.69
C THR A 94 -7.97 3.97 0.06
N GLU A 95 -7.60 4.32 1.29
CA GLU A 95 -8.30 5.37 2.05
C GLU A 95 -8.24 6.71 1.30
N VAL A 96 -7.08 7.04 0.76
CA VAL A 96 -6.87 8.31 0.04
C VAL A 96 -7.52 8.29 -1.35
N LEU A 97 -7.50 7.13 -2.03
CA LEU A 97 -8.12 7.00 -3.36
C LEU A 97 -9.65 7.13 -3.32
N PHE A 98 -10.29 6.78 -2.22
CA PHE A 98 -11.74 6.86 -2.07
C PHE A 98 -12.23 8.10 -1.31
N ASN A 99 -11.32 8.94 -0.83
CA ASN A 99 -11.64 10.17 -0.12
C ASN A 99 -10.82 11.33 -0.66
N ASP A 100 -11.48 12.34 -1.19
CA ASP A 100 -10.88 13.57 -1.72
C ASP A 100 -10.47 14.59 -0.65
N ARG A 101 -10.62 14.24 0.64
CA ARG A 101 -10.33 15.11 1.81
C ARG A 101 -8.85 15.21 2.16
N TYR A 102 -8.00 14.45 1.48
CA TYR A 102 -6.59 14.32 1.82
C TYR A 102 -5.68 14.78 0.70
N ASP A 103 -4.57 15.38 1.09
CA ASP A 103 -3.40 15.50 0.24
C ASP A 103 -2.41 14.38 0.58
N ILE A 104 -1.61 13.96 -0.39
CA ILE A 104 -0.58 12.94 -0.19
C ILE A 104 0.76 13.67 -0.04
N LEU A 105 1.52 13.31 1.00
CA LEU A 105 2.90 13.73 1.10
C LEU A 105 3.74 12.96 0.08
N ASP A 106 4.18 13.66 -0.92
CA ASP A 106 4.97 13.10 -2.01
C ASP A 106 6.33 12.55 -1.56
N GLY A 107 6.78 11.49 -2.23
CA GLY A 107 8.13 10.94 -2.07
C GLY A 107 8.30 9.99 -0.90
N ILE A 108 7.28 9.80 -0.06
CA ILE A 108 7.32 8.91 1.11
C ILE A 108 6.13 7.96 1.09
N ALA A 109 6.39 6.67 1.00
CA ALA A 109 5.34 5.65 0.98
C ALA A 109 5.85 4.29 1.47
N VAL A 110 4.94 3.40 1.81
CA VAL A 110 5.21 1.97 1.93
C VAL A 110 4.87 1.32 0.60
N ALA A 111 5.89 0.89 -0.12
CA ALA A 111 5.75 0.35 -1.47
C ALA A 111 6.69 -0.84 -1.69
N SER A 112 6.40 -1.64 -2.73
CA SER A 112 7.32 -2.66 -3.24
C SER A 112 7.46 -2.56 -4.75
N LEU A 113 8.64 -2.93 -5.24
CA LEU A 113 8.89 -3.21 -6.65
C LEU A 113 9.22 -4.70 -6.75
N GLY A 114 8.29 -5.48 -7.32
CA GLY A 114 8.36 -6.94 -7.28
C GLY A 114 7.88 -7.53 -5.96
N GLU A 115 8.54 -8.60 -5.52
CA GLU A 115 8.16 -9.38 -4.34
C GLU A 115 8.14 -8.53 -3.06
N VAL A 116 7.04 -8.63 -2.27
CA VAL A 116 6.86 -7.92 -1.00
C VAL A 116 7.08 -8.80 0.23
N LYS A 117 6.96 -10.12 0.09
CA LYS A 117 7.15 -11.17 1.11
C LYS A 117 6.17 -11.16 2.29
N SER A 118 5.58 -10.03 2.59
CA SER A 118 4.68 -9.83 3.73
C SER A 118 3.26 -9.47 3.32
N VAL A 119 2.89 -9.65 2.04
CA VAL A 119 1.53 -9.47 1.51
C VAL A 119 1.28 -10.52 0.44
N PHE A 120 0.52 -11.55 0.78
CA PHE A 120 0.30 -12.68 -0.12
C PHE A 120 -1.04 -13.38 0.12
N LEU A 121 -1.49 -14.09 -0.91
CA LEU A 121 -2.51 -15.13 -0.80
C LEU A 121 -1.82 -16.48 -0.61
N ALA A 122 -2.07 -17.13 0.52
CA ALA A 122 -1.72 -18.54 0.74
C ALA A 122 -2.92 -19.39 0.34
N HIS A 123 -2.73 -20.36 -0.55
CA HIS A 123 -3.80 -21.21 -1.05
C HIS A 123 -3.37 -22.65 -1.23
N ARG A 124 -4.26 -23.62 -0.97
CA ARG A 124 -4.02 -25.06 -1.12
C ARG A 124 -4.44 -25.60 -2.48
N LYS A 125 -5.50 -25.01 -3.03
CA LYS A 125 -6.07 -25.40 -4.33
C LYS A 125 -5.65 -24.41 -5.40
N PRO A 126 -5.66 -24.80 -6.69
CA PRO A 126 -5.53 -23.83 -7.78
C PRO A 126 -6.48 -22.64 -7.59
N LEU A 127 -6.05 -21.45 -8.04
CA LEU A 127 -6.85 -20.22 -7.85
C LEU A 127 -8.24 -20.34 -8.51
N GLU A 128 -8.33 -21.08 -9.61
CA GLU A 128 -9.55 -21.35 -10.37
C GLU A 128 -10.56 -22.18 -9.57
N GLU A 129 -10.09 -22.97 -8.62
CA GLU A 129 -10.92 -23.81 -7.73
C GLU A 129 -11.22 -23.14 -6.39
N THR A 130 -10.58 -22.00 -6.11
CA THR A 130 -10.75 -21.25 -4.86
C THR A 130 -12.08 -20.52 -4.88
N ARG A 131 -13.02 -20.92 -4.03
CA ARG A 131 -14.35 -20.32 -3.95
C ARG A 131 -14.48 -19.23 -2.90
N GLN A 132 -13.69 -19.31 -1.83
CA GLN A 132 -13.70 -18.35 -0.74
C GLN A 132 -12.28 -18.04 -0.31
N ILE A 133 -12.01 -16.77 -0.02
CA ILE A 133 -10.75 -16.27 0.53
C ILE A 133 -11.04 -15.58 1.85
N LEU A 134 -10.37 -16.02 2.91
CA LEU A 134 -10.41 -15.34 4.20
C LEU A 134 -9.34 -14.25 4.25
N CYS A 135 -9.75 -13.04 4.56
CA CYS A 135 -8.89 -11.86 4.50
C CYS A 135 -8.53 -11.34 5.88
N ASP A 136 -7.27 -10.99 6.04
CA ASP A 136 -6.79 -10.22 7.17
C ASP A 136 -7.63 -8.95 7.33
N PRO A 137 -8.29 -8.72 8.47
CA PRO A 137 -9.17 -7.57 8.68
C PRO A 137 -8.43 -6.21 8.64
N ALA A 138 -7.11 -6.20 8.82
CA ALA A 138 -6.31 -4.98 8.72
C ALA A 138 -5.92 -4.61 7.29
N SER A 139 -6.34 -5.38 6.27
CA SER A 139 -5.76 -5.39 4.93
C SER A 139 -6.64 -4.75 3.85
N LEU A 140 -7.09 -3.52 4.02
CA LEU A 140 -7.95 -2.86 3.03
C LEU A 140 -7.30 -2.76 1.63
N THR A 141 -6.06 -2.28 1.55
CA THR A 141 -5.33 -2.13 0.28
C THR A 141 -5.09 -3.49 -0.39
N SER A 142 -4.62 -4.48 0.38
CA SER A 142 -4.25 -5.78 -0.19
C SER A 142 -5.47 -6.60 -0.63
N VAL A 143 -6.63 -6.43 0.03
CA VAL A 143 -7.90 -7.03 -0.44
C VAL A 143 -8.28 -6.44 -1.81
N ASN A 144 -8.16 -5.12 -2.00
CA ASN A 144 -8.47 -4.50 -3.29
C ASN A 144 -7.45 -4.88 -4.35
N LEU A 145 -6.16 -4.94 -4.02
CA LEU A 145 -5.12 -5.46 -4.92
C LEU A 145 -5.43 -6.88 -5.37
N LEU A 146 -5.76 -7.77 -4.41
CA LEU A 146 -6.11 -9.15 -4.71
C LEU A 146 -7.34 -9.26 -5.63
N LYS A 147 -8.37 -8.43 -5.40
CA LYS A 147 -9.55 -8.37 -6.28
C LYS A 147 -9.20 -7.97 -7.70
N VAL A 148 -8.30 -6.99 -7.88
CA VAL A 148 -7.80 -6.59 -9.21
C VAL A 148 -7.06 -7.75 -9.87
N LEU A 149 -6.09 -8.35 -9.18
CA LEU A 149 -5.28 -9.45 -9.71
C LEU A 149 -6.10 -10.69 -10.07
N LEU A 150 -7.14 -11.00 -9.29
CA LEU A 150 -8.08 -12.09 -9.59
C LEU A 150 -9.02 -11.71 -10.73
N GLY A 151 -9.47 -10.45 -10.79
CA GLY A 151 -10.31 -9.93 -11.87
C GLY A 151 -9.64 -10.00 -13.23
N GLU A 152 -8.33 -9.73 -13.33
CA GLU A 152 -7.54 -9.91 -14.57
C GLU A 152 -7.46 -11.37 -15.04
N ARG A 153 -7.81 -12.31 -14.17
CA ARG A 153 -7.89 -13.76 -14.47
C ARG A 153 -9.33 -14.25 -14.57
N ASP A 154 -10.34 -13.35 -14.60
CA ASP A 154 -11.76 -13.66 -14.57
C ASP A 154 -12.20 -14.51 -13.35
N LEU A 155 -11.46 -14.47 -12.24
CA LEU A 155 -11.76 -15.20 -11.02
C LEU A 155 -12.54 -14.31 -10.04
N LYS A 156 -13.61 -14.85 -9.44
CA LYS A 156 -14.54 -14.12 -8.56
C LYS A 156 -14.88 -14.93 -7.31
N PRO A 157 -13.91 -15.25 -6.44
CA PRO A 157 -14.20 -15.92 -5.18
C PRO A 157 -14.94 -14.98 -4.23
N ASP A 158 -15.61 -15.58 -3.24
CA ASP A 158 -16.17 -14.84 -2.11
C ASP A 158 -15.07 -14.39 -1.15
N PHE A 159 -15.24 -13.21 -0.55
CA PHE A 159 -14.31 -12.67 0.43
C PHE A 159 -14.99 -12.58 1.79
N ALA A 160 -14.33 -13.10 2.82
CA ALA A 160 -14.79 -13.03 4.20
C ALA A 160 -13.63 -12.65 5.14
N PRO A 161 -13.90 -12.04 6.30
CA PRO A 161 -12.85 -11.75 7.27
C PRO A 161 -12.27 -13.03 7.85
N LEU A 162 -10.95 -13.06 8.06
CA LEU A 162 -10.27 -14.12 8.81
C LEU A 162 -10.58 -13.95 10.30
N PRO A 163 -11.24 -14.92 10.95
CA PRO A 163 -11.66 -14.78 12.34
C PRO A 163 -10.48 -14.76 13.33
N ASN A 164 -9.46 -15.56 13.05
CA ASN A 164 -8.30 -15.73 13.91
C ASN A 164 -7.05 -16.08 13.10
N TYR A 165 -5.93 -15.39 13.33
CA TYR A 165 -4.66 -15.68 12.66
C TYR A 165 -4.10 -17.08 12.98
N GLN A 166 -4.37 -17.60 14.17
CA GLN A 166 -3.90 -18.94 14.58
C GLN A 166 -4.53 -20.04 13.72
N ASP A 167 -5.71 -19.79 13.18
CA ASP A 167 -6.44 -20.75 12.35
C ASP A 167 -6.12 -20.62 10.86
N ALA A 168 -5.30 -19.64 10.46
CA ALA A 168 -4.98 -19.36 9.06
C ALA A 168 -4.50 -20.62 8.31
N GLY A 169 -3.67 -21.43 8.95
CA GLY A 169 -3.14 -22.68 8.38
C GLY A 169 -4.18 -23.78 8.12
N PHE A 170 -5.39 -23.68 8.66
CA PHE A 170 -6.44 -24.68 8.46
C PHE A 170 -7.38 -24.34 7.29
N HIS A 171 -7.31 -23.14 6.75
CA HIS A 171 -8.18 -22.70 5.67
C HIS A 171 -7.55 -22.93 4.29
N ASP A 172 -8.38 -23.16 3.27
CA ASP A 172 -7.93 -23.43 1.90
C ASP A 172 -7.27 -22.21 1.24
N ALA A 173 -7.74 -21.00 1.56
CA ALA A 173 -7.20 -19.77 1.02
C ALA A 173 -7.29 -18.60 2.02
N VAL A 174 -6.15 -17.96 2.30
CA VAL A 174 -6.06 -16.83 3.24
C VAL A 174 -5.18 -15.73 2.68
N LEU A 175 -5.67 -14.50 2.71
CA LEU A 175 -4.88 -13.30 2.46
C LEU A 175 -4.30 -12.81 3.78
N LEU A 176 -2.99 -12.76 3.88
CA LEU A 176 -2.26 -12.30 5.07
C LEU A 176 -1.34 -11.12 4.74
N ILE A 177 -1.16 -10.23 5.73
CA ILE A 177 -0.24 -9.10 5.62
C ILE A 177 0.66 -8.97 6.86
N GLY A 178 1.80 -8.27 6.70
CA GLY A 178 2.70 -7.88 7.79
C GLY A 178 3.23 -9.06 8.61
N ASP A 179 3.29 -8.89 9.92
CA ASP A 179 3.84 -9.91 10.85
C ASP A 179 3.07 -11.23 10.82
N PRO A 180 1.72 -11.27 10.76
CA PRO A 180 0.98 -12.51 10.55
C PRO A 180 1.42 -13.27 9.30
N ALA A 181 1.66 -12.58 8.19
CA ALA A 181 2.15 -13.19 6.95
C ALA A 181 3.56 -13.78 7.15
N LEU A 182 4.48 -13.01 7.72
CA LEU A 182 5.85 -13.48 8.00
C LEU A 182 5.89 -14.66 8.96
N ASN A 183 5.03 -14.68 9.97
CA ASN A 183 4.93 -15.80 10.91
C ASN A 183 4.33 -17.04 10.25
N PHE A 184 3.35 -16.86 9.36
CA PHE A 184 2.74 -17.96 8.63
C PHE A 184 3.76 -18.73 7.78
N VAL A 185 4.59 -18.04 7.00
CA VAL A 185 5.60 -18.72 6.14
C VAL A 185 6.75 -19.37 6.93
N ARG A 186 6.96 -18.96 8.18
CA ARG A 186 7.96 -19.60 9.08
C ARG A 186 7.44 -20.88 9.73
N ALA A 187 6.14 -21.00 9.87
CA ALA A 187 5.50 -22.20 10.40
C ALA A 187 5.37 -23.27 9.31
N PRO A 188 5.31 -24.57 9.65
CA PRO A 188 5.00 -25.61 8.67
C PRO A 188 3.61 -25.38 8.05
N HIS A 189 3.53 -25.37 6.72
CA HIS A 189 2.29 -25.24 5.97
C HIS A 189 2.40 -25.97 4.62
N ASP A 190 1.26 -26.31 4.03
CA ASP A 190 1.12 -26.97 2.74
C ASP A 190 0.52 -26.05 1.65
N HIS A 191 0.47 -24.75 1.91
CA HIS A 191 -0.05 -23.77 0.99
C HIS A 191 1.01 -23.32 -0.03
N GLN A 192 0.54 -23.05 -1.23
CA GLN A 192 1.26 -22.25 -2.21
C GLN A 192 1.14 -20.78 -1.83
N ILE A 193 2.21 -20.03 -2.00
CA ILE A 193 2.25 -18.60 -1.68
C ILE A 193 2.23 -17.81 -2.98
N TRP A 194 1.20 -16.99 -3.15
CA TRP A 194 1.10 -16.04 -4.24
C TRP A 194 1.36 -14.62 -3.72
N ASP A 195 2.59 -14.14 -3.90
CA ASP A 195 3.01 -12.81 -3.49
C ASP A 195 2.33 -11.74 -4.37
N LEU A 196 1.61 -10.83 -3.73
CA LEU A 196 0.81 -9.85 -4.46
C LEU A 196 1.65 -8.71 -5.04
N GLY A 197 2.80 -8.40 -4.45
CA GLY A 197 3.72 -7.42 -5.01
C GLY A 197 4.39 -7.94 -6.29
N ALA A 198 4.83 -9.20 -6.28
CA ALA A 198 5.36 -9.87 -7.45
C ALA A 198 4.31 -9.97 -8.56
N ALA A 199 3.08 -10.40 -8.22
CA ALA A 199 1.98 -10.51 -9.17
C ALA A 199 1.60 -9.16 -9.80
N TRP A 200 1.60 -8.08 -9.03
CA TRP A 200 1.37 -6.74 -9.54
C TRP A 200 2.49 -6.28 -10.49
N SER A 201 3.74 -6.51 -10.10
CA SER A 201 4.91 -6.16 -10.91
C SER A 201 4.94 -6.94 -12.24
N GLU A 202 4.57 -8.21 -12.21
CA GLU A 202 4.44 -9.05 -13.41
C GLU A 202 3.34 -8.53 -14.34
N LEU A 203 2.18 -8.15 -13.79
CA LEU A 203 1.05 -7.64 -14.56
C LEU A 203 1.31 -6.27 -15.18
N THR A 204 1.94 -5.36 -14.44
CA THR A 204 1.98 -3.93 -14.80
C THR A 204 3.37 -3.39 -15.12
N GLY A 205 4.43 -4.04 -14.65
CA GLY A 205 5.80 -3.52 -14.67
C GLY A 205 6.04 -2.34 -13.70
N LEU A 206 5.09 -2.04 -12.82
CA LEU A 206 5.13 -0.88 -11.92
C LEU A 206 5.30 -1.29 -10.45
N PRO A 207 5.85 -0.42 -9.59
CA PRO A 207 5.79 -0.60 -8.14
C PRO A 207 4.34 -0.54 -7.65
N PHE A 208 4.05 -1.25 -6.54
CA PHE A 208 2.77 -1.13 -5.85
C PHE A 208 2.93 -0.36 -4.54
N VAL A 209 2.02 0.60 -4.30
CA VAL A 209 1.99 1.42 -3.08
C VAL A 209 0.91 0.89 -2.15
N TYR A 210 1.29 0.51 -0.93
CA TYR A 210 0.38 -0.03 0.10
C TYR A 210 -0.17 1.05 1.02
N ALA A 211 0.70 1.98 1.45
CA ALA A 211 0.34 3.06 2.36
C ALA A 211 1.08 4.35 2.02
N VAL A 212 0.45 5.47 2.31
CA VAL A 212 0.95 6.81 2.08
C VAL A 212 0.72 7.68 3.31
N TRP A 213 1.50 8.74 3.45
CA TRP A 213 1.20 9.82 4.39
C TRP A 213 0.07 10.67 3.81
N ALA A 214 -1.09 10.60 4.43
CA ALA A 214 -2.24 11.43 4.13
C ALA A 214 -2.26 12.64 5.06
N LEU A 215 -2.38 13.83 4.48
CA LEU A 215 -2.55 15.09 5.19
C LEU A 215 -4.00 15.53 5.00
N ARG A 216 -4.65 15.90 6.08
CA ARG A 216 -6.00 16.46 6.02
C ARG A 216 -5.94 17.83 5.34
N ARG A 217 -6.75 18.03 4.30
CA ARG A 217 -6.93 19.37 3.72
C ARG A 217 -7.55 20.27 4.78
N ALA A 218 -6.97 21.45 4.95
CA ALA A 218 -7.63 22.48 5.72
C ALA A 218 -8.98 22.79 5.03
N VAL A 219 -10.08 22.68 5.76
CA VAL A 219 -11.38 23.17 5.30
C VAL A 219 -11.33 24.67 5.54
N ASP A 220 -11.31 25.46 4.45
CA ASP A 220 -11.47 26.91 4.49
C ASP A 220 -12.85 27.29 5.02
#